data_b7979c8908aaf6a04396f473c25f6f04
#
_entry.id   b7979c8908aaf6a04396f473c25f6f04
#
_cell.length_a   1.000
_cell.length_b   1.000
_cell.length_c   1.000
_cell.angle_alpha   90.00
_cell.angle_beta   90.00
_cell.angle_gamma   90.00
#
_symmetry.space_group_name_H-M   'P 1'
#
loop_
_entity.id
_entity.type
_entity.pdbx_description
1 polymer ?
#
loop_
_entity_poly.entity_id
_entity_poly.type
_entity_poly.pdbx_seq_one_letter_code
_entity_poly.pdbx_strand_id
1 'polypeptide(L)'
;MTQAMSALRRYELDVAARNPFEVLSGGQQARVQLLLMEIDSPTMLLLDEPTDNLDVASAEALELAMDRYEGTVIAVTHDRWFMRRMDRFLFFHEDGSVRELLESPYEDAAAVG
;
A
#
# COMPACT_ATOMS: atom_id res chain seq x y z
N MET A 1 -12.80 3.04 -25.49
CA MET A 1 -11.94 3.53 -24.39
C MET A 1 -10.69 2.68 -24.34
N THR A 2 -9.54 3.31 -24.18
CA THR A 2 -8.27 2.60 -24.09
C THR A 2 -8.10 1.94 -22.72
N GLN A 3 -7.27 0.91 -22.66
CA GLN A 3 -6.91 0.28 -21.37
C GLN A 3 -6.27 1.29 -20.41
N ALA A 4 -5.49 2.24 -20.92
CA ALA A 4 -4.87 3.27 -20.12
C ALA A 4 -5.90 4.16 -19.41
N MET A 5 -6.94 4.59 -20.12
CA MET A 5 -8.00 5.40 -19.52
C MET A 5 -8.82 4.61 -18.51
N SER A 6 -9.07 3.33 -18.76
CA SER A 6 -9.75 2.47 -17.79
C SER A 6 -8.95 2.33 -16.50
N ALA A 7 -7.64 2.15 -16.62
CA ALA A 7 -6.74 2.07 -15.46
C ALA A 7 -6.73 3.38 -14.69
N LEU A 8 -6.63 4.52 -15.37
CA LEU A 8 -6.65 5.83 -14.74
C LEU A 8 -7.94 6.08 -13.97
N ARG A 9 -9.08 5.65 -14.51
CA ARG A 9 -10.37 5.79 -13.83
C ARG A 9 -10.45 4.98 -12.55
N ARG A 10 -9.89 3.77 -12.53
CA ARG A 10 -9.86 2.96 -11.30
C ARG A 10 -9.13 3.67 -10.16
N TYR A 11 -8.18 4.51 -10.47
CA TYR A 11 -7.41 5.28 -9.48
C TYR A 11 -7.89 6.74 -9.37
N GLU A 12 -9.02 7.07 -9.98
CA GLU A 12 -9.59 8.43 -9.98
C GLU A 12 -8.62 9.47 -10.54
N LEU A 13 -7.90 9.11 -11.58
CA LEU A 13 -6.88 9.95 -12.22
C LEU A 13 -7.26 10.41 -13.63
N ASP A 14 -8.41 10.00 -14.14
CA ASP A 14 -8.82 10.30 -15.51
C ASP A 14 -8.95 11.81 -15.77
N VAL A 15 -9.43 12.58 -14.78
CA VAL A 15 -9.56 14.04 -14.88
C VAL A 15 -8.20 14.71 -14.93
N ALA A 16 -7.21 14.18 -14.24
CA ALA A 16 -5.86 14.73 -14.13
C ALA A 16 -4.88 14.13 -15.15
N ALA A 17 -5.35 13.30 -16.08
CA ALA A 17 -4.50 12.47 -16.96
C ALA A 17 -3.52 13.29 -17.82
N ARG A 18 -3.84 14.55 -18.11
CA ARG A 18 -3.01 15.42 -18.95
C ARG A 18 -2.16 16.40 -18.15
N ASN A 19 -2.26 16.36 -16.82
CA ASN A 19 -1.48 17.25 -15.97
C ASN A 19 -0.10 16.68 -15.70
N PRO A 20 0.93 17.53 -15.60
CA PRO A 20 2.24 17.07 -15.13
C PRO A 20 2.15 16.51 -13.72
N PHE A 21 3.01 15.52 -13.42
CA PHE A 21 3.02 14.85 -12.11
C PHE A 21 3.20 15.85 -10.95
N GLU A 22 4.04 16.86 -11.14
CA GLU A 22 4.38 17.84 -10.09
C GLU A 22 3.20 18.71 -9.67
N VAL A 23 2.19 18.87 -10.52
CA VAL A 23 1.01 19.69 -10.19
C VAL A 23 -0.13 18.87 -9.59
N LEU A 24 0.02 17.56 -9.51
CA LEU A 24 -0.97 16.70 -8.88
C LEU A 24 -0.94 16.88 -7.36
N SER A 25 -2.09 16.65 -6.71
CA SER A 25 -2.14 16.59 -5.25
C SER A 25 -1.30 15.41 -4.73
N GLY A 26 -0.94 15.44 -3.44
CA GLY A 26 -0.21 14.34 -2.83
C GLY A 26 -0.93 12.99 -2.98
N GLY A 27 -2.25 12.99 -2.80
CA GLY A 27 -3.06 11.79 -3.01
C GLY A 27 -3.07 11.31 -4.45
N GLN A 28 -3.18 12.24 -5.42
CA GLN A 28 -3.11 11.90 -6.83
C GLN A 28 -1.75 11.34 -7.20
N GLN A 29 -0.65 11.92 -6.69
CA GLN A 29 0.70 11.39 -6.91
C GLN A 29 0.84 9.97 -6.35
N ALA A 30 0.32 9.72 -5.16
CA ALA A 30 0.34 8.38 -4.57
C ALA A 30 -0.41 7.37 -5.44
N ARG A 31 -1.57 7.75 -5.96
CA ARG A 31 -2.35 6.88 -6.83
C ARG A 31 -1.67 6.62 -8.17
N VAL A 32 -0.95 7.60 -8.72
CA VAL A 32 -0.14 7.38 -9.93
C VAL A 32 0.94 6.33 -9.67
N GLN A 33 1.61 6.40 -8.53
CA GLN A 33 2.62 5.42 -8.16
C GLN A 33 2.03 4.00 -8.04
N LEU A 34 0.84 3.88 -7.45
CA LEU A 34 0.14 2.59 -7.36
C LEU A 34 -0.23 2.05 -8.73
N LEU A 35 -0.69 2.92 -9.63
CA LEU A 35 -1.01 2.55 -11.00
C LEU A 35 0.22 2.05 -11.75
N LEU A 36 1.35 2.76 -11.64
CA LEU A 36 2.61 2.33 -12.25
C LEU A 36 3.05 0.97 -11.73
N MET A 37 2.88 0.73 -10.45
CA MET A 37 3.16 -0.55 -9.83
C MET A 37 2.31 -1.67 -10.43
N GLU A 38 1.02 -1.41 -10.64
CA GLU A 38 0.11 -2.38 -11.29
C GLU A 38 0.56 -2.68 -12.71
N ILE A 39 0.97 -1.66 -13.47
CA ILE A 39 1.42 -1.82 -14.86
C ILE A 39 2.73 -2.59 -14.92
N ASP A 40 3.69 -2.27 -14.06
CA ASP A 40 5.01 -2.91 -14.05
C ASP A 40 4.95 -4.36 -13.58
N SER A 41 3.96 -4.71 -12.78
CA SER A 41 3.77 -6.05 -12.21
C SER A 41 5.08 -6.65 -11.64
N PRO A 42 5.74 -5.97 -10.70
CA PRO A 42 6.98 -6.49 -10.12
C PRO A 42 6.72 -7.76 -9.34
N THR A 43 7.75 -8.59 -9.18
CA THR A 43 7.64 -9.83 -8.41
C THR A 43 7.69 -9.60 -6.91
N MET A 44 8.24 -8.47 -6.48
CA MET A 44 8.34 -8.10 -5.08
C MET A 44 8.17 -6.60 -4.91
N LEU A 45 7.46 -6.21 -3.86
CA LEU A 45 7.28 -4.81 -3.46
C LEU A 45 7.91 -4.58 -2.11
N LEU A 46 8.64 -3.47 -2.00
CA LEU A 46 9.15 -2.97 -0.72
C LEU A 46 8.42 -1.67 -0.42
N LEU A 47 7.64 -1.66 0.65
CA LEU A 47 6.83 -0.51 1.04
C LEU A 47 7.27 0.01 2.40
N ASP A 48 7.56 1.30 2.48
CA ASP A 48 7.97 1.96 3.72
C ASP A 48 6.86 2.90 4.15
N GLU A 49 6.19 2.56 5.26
CA GLU A 49 5.06 3.32 5.82
C GLU A 49 4.03 3.69 4.73
N PRO A 50 3.47 2.69 4.01
CA PRO A 50 2.66 2.97 2.82
C PRO A 50 1.35 3.70 3.08
N THR A 51 0.89 3.74 4.32
CA THR A 51 -0.37 4.38 4.69
C THR A 51 -0.19 5.79 5.27
N ASP A 52 1.05 6.26 5.43
CA ASP A 52 1.32 7.59 5.97
C ASP A 52 0.74 8.69 5.09
N ASN A 53 -0.02 9.58 5.73
CA ASN A 53 -0.57 10.78 5.09
C ASN A 53 -1.46 10.52 3.87
N LEU A 54 -2.07 9.33 3.78
CA LEU A 54 -3.00 9.04 2.70
C LEU A 54 -4.37 9.65 2.97
N ASP A 55 -4.95 10.28 1.94
CA ASP A 55 -6.37 10.61 1.93
C ASP A 55 -7.21 9.33 1.75
N VAL A 56 -8.54 9.46 1.89
CA VAL A 56 -9.44 8.31 1.81
C VAL A 56 -9.35 7.61 0.45
N ALA A 57 -9.34 8.39 -0.63
CA ALA A 57 -9.26 7.83 -1.99
C ALA A 57 -7.96 7.08 -2.22
N SER A 58 -6.84 7.58 -1.71
CA SER A 58 -5.55 6.92 -1.83
C SER A 58 -5.46 5.66 -0.97
N ALA A 59 -6.04 5.68 0.23
CA ALA A 59 -6.10 4.49 1.07
C ALA A 59 -6.93 3.38 0.41
N GLU A 60 -8.06 3.72 -0.19
CA GLU A 60 -8.88 2.77 -0.94
C GLU A 60 -8.14 2.22 -2.16
N ALA A 61 -7.39 3.08 -2.87
CA ALA A 61 -6.58 2.66 -4.01
C ALA A 61 -5.47 1.71 -3.59
N LEU A 62 -4.80 1.97 -2.48
CA LEU A 62 -3.80 1.07 -1.92
C LEU A 62 -4.39 -0.28 -1.58
N GLU A 63 -5.54 -0.29 -0.92
CA GLU A 63 -6.27 -1.52 -0.59
C GLU A 63 -6.58 -2.33 -1.83
N LEU A 64 -7.12 -1.69 -2.86
CA LEU A 64 -7.44 -2.35 -4.11
C LEU A 64 -6.19 -2.91 -4.81
N ALA A 65 -5.11 -2.14 -4.82
CA ALA A 65 -3.85 -2.56 -5.41
C ALA A 65 -3.28 -3.78 -4.68
N MET A 66 -3.33 -3.79 -3.35
CA MET A 66 -2.85 -4.91 -2.55
C MET A 66 -3.68 -6.17 -2.78
N ASP A 67 -5.01 -6.03 -2.93
CA ASP A 67 -5.90 -7.16 -3.19
C ASP A 67 -5.62 -7.82 -4.55
N ARG A 68 -5.18 -7.05 -5.53
CA ARG A 68 -4.89 -7.53 -6.87
C ARG A 68 -3.47 -8.01 -7.07
N TYR A 69 -2.56 -7.58 -6.21
CA TYR A 69 -1.15 -7.92 -6.37
C TYR A 69 -0.89 -9.37 -5.95
N GLU A 70 -0.27 -10.14 -6.85
CA GLU A 70 -0.02 -11.57 -6.65
C GLU A 70 1.42 -11.88 -6.23
N GLY A 71 2.28 -10.87 -6.16
CA GLY A 71 3.68 -11.05 -5.77
C GLY A 71 3.89 -11.01 -4.27
N THR A 72 5.15 -10.87 -3.88
CA THR A 72 5.56 -10.78 -2.48
C THR A 72 5.62 -9.31 -2.05
N VAL A 73 5.06 -9.00 -0.89
CA VAL A 73 5.11 -7.66 -0.31
C VAL A 73 5.88 -7.71 1.00
N ILE A 74 6.87 -6.85 1.11
CA ILE A 74 7.58 -6.58 2.38
C ILE A 74 7.28 -5.12 2.73
N ALA A 75 6.65 -4.90 3.88
CA ALA A 75 6.28 -3.57 4.30
C ALA A 75 6.78 -3.27 5.70
N VAL A 76 7.27 -2.04 5.90
CA VAL A 76 7.53 -1.48 7.21
C VAL A 76 6.35 -0.58 7.56
N THR A 77 5.63 -0.90 8.63
CA THR A 77 4.43 -0.15 8.99
C THR A 77 4.12 -0.26 10.48
N HIS A 78 3.47 0.77 11.01
CA HIS A 78 2.85 0.77 12.34
C HIS A 78 1.32 0.75 12.24
N ASP A 79 0.77 0.73 11.05
CA ASP A 79 -0.66 0.78 10.81
C ASP A 79 -1.27 -0.61 10.96
N ARG A 80 -2.09 -0.78 12.00
CA ARG A 80 -2.75 -2.07 12.28
C ARG A 80 -3.72 -2.48 11.18
N TRP A 81 -4.36 -1.52 10.53
CA TRP A 81 -5.25 -1.80 9.41
C TRP A 81 -4.50 -2.44 8.24
N PHE A 82 -3.32 -1.90 7.91
CA PHE A 82 -2.47 -2.46 6.86
C PHE A 82 -1.95 -3.84 7.25
N MET A 83 -1.59 -4.03 8.53
CA MET A 83 -1.08 -5.30 9.04
C MET A 83 -2.06 -6.46 8.88
N ARG A 84 -3.36 -6.19 8.90
CA ARG A 84 -4.39 -7.24 8.74
C ARG A 84 -4.29 -7.97 7.41
N ARG A 85 -3.65 -7.39 6.41
CA ARG A 85 -3.48 -7.98 5.08
C ARG A 85 -2.21 -8.79 4.95
N MET A 86 -1.36 -8.78 5.97
CA MET A 86 -0.08 -9.47 5.97
C MET A 86 -0.22 -10.87 6.53
N ASP A 87 0.56 -11.80 6.00
CA ASP A 87 0.52 -13.20 6.40
C ASP A 87 1.56 -13.53 7.45
N ARG A 88 2.65 -12.76 7.50
CA ARG A 88 3.79 -13.02 8.37
C ARG A 88 4.33 -11.69 8.87
N PHE A 89 4.88 -11.71 10.08
CA PHE A 89 5.41 -10.51 10.74
C PHE A 89 6.82 -10.77 11.21
N LEU A 90 7.70 -9.78 10.99
CA LEU A 90 9.05 -9.76 11.56
C LEU A 90 9.07 -8.67 12.61
N PHE A 91 9.20 -9.06 13.86
CA PHE A 91 9.26 -8.11 14.96
C PHE A 91 10.73 -7.87 15.34
N PHE A 92 11.15 -6.61 15.27
CA PHE A 92 12.51 -6.19 15.58
C PHE A 92 12.55 -5.69 17.02
N HIS A 93 13.25 -6.43 17.88
CA HIS A 93 13.41 -6.07 19.27
C HIS A 93 14.51 -5.04 19.48
N GLU A 94 14.44 -4.32 20.60
CA GLU A 94 15.44 -3.30 20.95
C GLU A 94 16.86 -3.88 21.09
N ASP A 95 16.98 -5.14 21.48
CA ASP A 95 18.27 -5.82 21.60
C ASP A 95 18.89 -6.23 20.27
N GLY A 96 18.21 -5.94 19.16
CA GLY A 96 18.67 -6.29 17.82
C GLY A 96 18.20 -7.65 17.32
N SER A 97 17.53 -8.43 18.17
CA SER A 97 16.98 -9.72 17.72
C SER A 97 15.75 -9.52 16.85
N VAL A 98 15.52 -10.46 15.93
CA VAL A 98 14.35 -10.46 15.03
C VAL A 98 13.58 -11.74 15.25
N ARG A 99 12.27 -11.60 15.46
CA ARG A 99 11.39 -12.74 15.70
C ARG A 99 10.30 -12.79 14.65
N GLU A 100 10.09 -13.97 14.07
CA GLU A 100 8.99 -14.18 13.13
C GLU A 100 7.73 -14.58 13.88
N LEU A 101 6.61 -13.91 13.53
CA LEU A 101 5.29 -14.18 14.09
C LEU A 101 4.31 -14.41 12.94
N LEU A 102 3.36 -15.33 13.12
CA LEU A 102 2.30 -15.59 12.16
C LEU A 102 1.05 -14.75 12.44
N GLU A 103 1.01 -14.09 13.58
CA GLU A 103 -0.06 -13.18 13.97
C GLU A 103 0.52 -11.83 14.32
N SER A 104 -0.28 -10.77 14.13
CA SER A 104 0.16 -9.42 14.45
C SER A 104 0.44 -9.29 15.94
N PRO A 105 1.60 -8.77 16.35
CA PRO A 105 1.90 -8.57 17.76
C PRO A 105 1.00 -7.54 18.44
N TYR A 106 0.30 -6.73 17.66
CA TYR A 106 -0.59 -5.70 18.18
C TYR A 106 -2.04 -6.15 18.33
N GLU A 107 -2.43 -7.24 17.67
CA GLU A 107 -3.78 -7.78 17.80
C GLU A 107 -4.01 -8.41 19.17
N ASP A 108 -3.02 -9.11 19.69
CA ASP A 108 -3.10 -9.69 21.03
C ASP A 108 -3.31 -8.64 22.10
N ALA A 109 -2.60 -7.51 21.98
CA ALA A 109 -2.75 -6.39 22.90
C ALA A 109 -4.15 -5.76 22.80
N ALA A 110 -4.73 -5.71 21.59
CA ALA A 110 -6.07 -5.21 21.38
C ALA A 110 -7.15 -6.17 21.91
N ALA A 111 -6.90 -7.47 21.81
CA ALA A 111 -7.84 -8.50 22.30
C ALA A 111 -7.88 -8.58 23.82
N VAL A 112 -6.79 -8.24 24.49
CA VAL A 112 -6.67 -8.26 25.95
C VAL A 112 -7.19 -6.96 26.58
N GLY A 113 -7.14 -5.89 25.81
CA GLY A 113 -7.70 -4.60 26.21
C GLY A 113 -9.18 -4.55 25.96
#